data_cb40c078d16cb7a8f8dbabb5053cc009
#
_entry.id   cb40c078d16cb7a8f8dbabb5053cc009
#
_cell.length_a   1.000
_cell.length_b   1.000
_cell.length_c   1.000
_cell.angle_alpha   90.00
_cell.angle_beta   90.00
_cell.angle_gamma   90.00
#
_symmetry.space_group_name_H-M   'P 1'
#
loop_
_entity.id
_entity.type
_entity.pdbx_description
1 polymer ?
#
loop_
_entity_poly.entity_id
_entity_poly.type
_entity_poly.pdbx_seq_one_letter_code
_entity_poly.pdbx_strand_id
1 'polypeptide(L)'
;MPELLEELMIAKEHLELKKTMKAYEKVELLILDEWLLRCLTAEETYVMLELIEYRTKHGSTIFCTQFEPEGWYSRINPEPESGSPICDSIMDRIIHNSYQVLVDGKCSMRQRYELKAEEIE
;
A
#
# COMPACT_ATOMS: atom_id res chain seq x y z
N MET A 1 3.20 -3.01 4.43
CA MET A 1 3.21 -1.54 4.31
C MET A 1 3.40 -0.78 5.62
N PRO A 2 2.88 -1.19 6.76
CA PRO A 2 3.13 -0.45 8.01
C PRO A 2 4.62 -0.25 8.31
N GLU A 3 5.43 -1.26 8.06
CA GLU A 3 6.88 -1.19 8.27
C GLU A 3 7.55 -0.17 7.36
N LEU A 4 7.13 -0.10 6.10
CA LEU A 4 7.61 0.89 5.13
C LEU A 4 7.31 2.31 5.60
N LEU A 5 6.09 2.56 6.04
CA LEU A 5 5.69 3.89 6.52
C LEU A 5 6.48 4.29 7.75
N GLU A 6 6.68 3.37 8.68
CA GLU A 6 7.48 3.62 9.88
C GLU A 6 8.93 3.98 9.49
N GLU A 7 9.54 3.21 8.62
CA GLU A 7 10.90 3.46 8.14
C GLU A 7 11.03 4.83 7.48
N LEU A 8 10.06 5.18 6.61
CA LEU A 8 10.08 6.47 5.93
C LEU A 8 9.89 7.65 6.88
N MET A 9 9.03 7.50 7.88
CA MET A 9 8.82 8.57 8.86
C MET A 9 10.03 8.76 9.76
N ILE A 10 10.69 7.69 10.17
CA ILE A 10 11.94 7.75 10.93
C ILE A 10 13.03 8.43 10.10
N ALA A 11 13.15 8.04 8.83
CA ALA A 11 14.11 8.65 7.92
C ALA A 11 13.86 10.15 7.74
N LYS A 12 12.60 10.56 7.70
CA LYS A 12 12.23 11.96 7.61
C LYS A 12 12.71 12.76 8.83
N GLU A 13 12.56 12.22 10.02
CA GLU A 13 13.03 12.85 11.26
C GLU A 13 14.55 13.00 11.27
N HIS A 14 15.28 12.07 10.66
CA HIS A 14 16.74 12.09 10.58
C HIS A 14 17.27 12.78 9.32
N LEU A 15 16.42 13.44 8.54
CA LEU A 15 16.76 14.12 7.30
C LEU A 15 17.37 13.19 6.23
N GLU A 16 17.00 11.92 6.27
CA GLU A 16 17.48 10.89 5.34
C GLU A 16 16.37 10.37 4.42
N LEU A 17 15.25 11.07 4.34
CA LEU A 17 14.08 10.61 3.58
C LEU A 17 14.40 10.31 2.12
N LYS A 18 15.12 11.19 1.44
CA LYS A 18 15.46 11.00 0.01
C LYS A 18 16.27 9.74 -0.22
N LYS A 19 17.23 9.47 0.64
CA LYS A 19 18.08 8.29 0.54
C LYS A 19 17.27 7.01 0.74
N THR A 20 16.41 7.00 1.74
CA THR A 20 15.55 5.85 2.03
C THR A 20 14.52 5.64 0.92
N MET A 21 13.93 6.72 0.43
CA MET A 21 12.99 6.66 -0.70
C MET A 21 13.60 6.04 -1.95
N LYS A 22 14.83 6.39 -2.27
CA LYS A 22 15.52 5.84 -3.45
C LYS A 22 15.62 4.33 -3.42
N ALA A 23 15.80 3.74 -2.25
CA ALA A 23 15.87 2.29 -2.12
C ALA A 23 14.56 1.63 -2.59
N TYR A 24 13.42 2.23 -2.26
CA TYR A 24 12.10 1.73 -2.68
C TYR A 24 11.73 2.12 -4.11
N GLU A 25 12.21 3.27 -4.57
CA GLU A 25 11.98 3.73 -5.94
C GLU A 25 12.68 2.86 -6.97
N LYS A 26 13.88 2.38 -6.67
CA LYS A 26 14.76 1.69 -7.61
C LYS A 26 14.53 0.19 -7.76
N VAL A 27 13.84 -0.46 -6.83
CA VAL A 27 13.60 -1.90 -6.95
C VAL A 27 12.70 -2.20 -8.15
N GLU A 28 12.99 -3.27 -8.86
CA GLU A 28 12.21 -3.65 -10.04
C GLU A 28 10.76 -4.01 -9.70
N LEU A 29 10.58 -4.74 -8.61
CA LEU A 29 9.26 -5.11 -8.11
C LEU A 29 9.13 -4.72 -6.66
N LEU A 30 8.11 -3.94 -6.35
CA LEU A 30 7.77 -3.57 -4.97
C LEU A 30 6.41 -4.16 -4.63
N ILE A 31 6.35 -4.90 -3.54
CA ILE A 31 5.10 -5.48 -3.04
C ILE A 31 4.70 -4.72 -1.76
N LEU A 32 3.58 -4.02 -1.83
CA LEU A 32 3.02 -3.30 -0.69
C LEU A 32 1.92 -4.15 -0.09
N ASP A 33 2.31 -5.01 0.85
CA ASP A 33 1.37 -5.87 1.56
C ASP A 33 0.62 -5.07 2.63
N GLU A 34 -0.59 -5.50 2.92
CA GLU A 34 -1.46 -4.82 3.89
C GLU A 34 -1.72 -3.35 3.53
N TRP A 35 -1.88 -3.09 2.21
CA TRP A 35 -2.15 -1.74 1.70
C TRP A 35 -3.40 -1.17 2.34
N LEU A 36 -3.25 0.00 2.98
CA LEU A 36 -4.33 0.73 3.66
C LEU A 36 -4.98 -0.06 4.79
N LEU A 37 -4.24 -0.97 5.45
CA LEU A 37 -4.77 -1.67 6.63
C LEU A 37 -5.19 -0.68 7.72
N ARG A 38 -4.47 0.45 7.84
CA ARG A 38 -4.88 1.59 8.64
C ARG A 38 -4.93 2.85 7.80
N CYS A 39 -5.60 3.87 8.30
CA CYS A 39 -5.64 5.16 7.60
C CYS A 39 -4.26 5.82 7.60
N LEU A 40 -3.94 6.52 6.52
CA LEU A 40 -2.69 7.26 6.40
C LEU A 40 -2.80 8.64 7.05
N THR A 41 -1.73 9.07 7.68
CA THR A 41 -1.62 10.46 8.13
C THR A 41 -1.34 11.37 6.93
N ALA A 42 -1.49 12.68 7.11
CA ALA A 42 -1.21 13.63 6.03
C ALA A 42 0.24 13.52 5.53
N GLU A 43 1.20 13.39 6.44
CA GLU A 43 2.61 13.24 6.07
C GLU A 43 2.86 11.94 5.31
N GLU A 44 2.28 10.84 5.77
CA GLU A 44 2.40 9.55 5.09
C GLU A 44 1.79 9.60 3.68
N THR A 45 0.69 10.32 3.53
CA THR A 45 0.04 10.48 2.23
C THR A 45 0.95 11.19 1.22
N TYR A 46 1.62 12.26 1.63
CA TYR A 46 2.58 12.97 0.79
C TYR A 46 3.74 12.08 0.36
N VAL A 47 4.29 11.34 1.30
CA VAL A 47 5.42 10.44 1.03
C VAL A 47 4.99 9.32 0.08
N MET A 48 3.81 8.76 0.29
CA MET A 48 3.28 7.71 -0.59
C MET A 48 3.00 8.23 -1.99
N LEU A 49 2.48 9.45 -2.13
CA LEU A 49 2.27 10.05 -3.44
C LEU A 49 3.59 10.14 -4.22
N GLU A 50 4.63 10.62 -3.58
CA GLU A 50 5.95 10.74 -4.21
C GLU A 50 6.48 9.39 -4.67
N LEU A 51 6.39 8.37 -3.82
CA LEU A 51 6.81 7.02 -4.17
C LEU A 51 6.01 6.45 -5.34
N ILE A 52 4.69 6.58 -5.30
CA ILE A 52 3.79 6.07 -6.33
C ILE A 52 4.02 6.80 -7.67
N GLU A 53 4.21 8.11 -7.64
CA GLU A 53 4.51 8.88 -8.86
C GLU A 53 5.77 8.37 -9.56
N TYR A 54 6.82 8.14 -8.81
CA TYR A 54 8.05 7.60 -9.35
C TYR A 54 7.81 6.20 -9.92
N ARG A 55 7.20 5.32 -9.15
CA ARG A 55 7.03 3.93 -9.54
C ARG A 55 6.05 3.71 -10.68
N THR A 56 5.12 4.60 -10.90
CA THR A 56 4.23 4.54 -12.06
C THR A 56 5.01 4.56 -13.38
N LYS A 57 6.14 5.24 -13.40
CA LYS A 57 6.99 5.36 -14.58
C LYS A 57 8.15 4.38 -14.59
N HIS A 58 8.50 3.81 -13.47
CA HIS A 58 9.70 2.99 -13.29
C HIS A 58 9.39 1.76 -12.42
N GLY A 59 9.39 0.60 -13.02
CA GLY A 59 9.22 -0.65 -12.28
C GLY A 59 7.77 -1.07 -12.10
N SER A 60 7.57 -2.15 -11.37
CA SER A 60 6.26 -2.75 -11.12
C SER A 60 5.94 -2.75 -9.64
N THR A 61 4.68 -2.52 -9.30
CA THR A 61 4.22 -2.48 -7.92
C THR A 61 2.98 -3.36 -7.76
N ILE A 62 2.94 -4.16 -6.71
CA ILE A 62 1.78 -4.96 -6.34
C ILE A 62 1.22 -4.43 -5.04
N PHE A 63 -0.06 -4.07 -5.05
CA PHE A 63 -0.78 -3.65 -3.85
C PHE A 63 -1.65 -4.80 -3.37
N CYS A 64 -1.34 -5.34 -2.20
CA CYS A 64 -2.15 -6.39 -1.57
C CYS A 64 -3.03 -5.75 -0.51
N THR A 65 -4.34 -5.85 -0.67
CA THR A 65 -5.29 -5.17 0.20
C THR A 65 -6.55 -6.01 0.44
N GLN A 66 -7.20 -5.76 1.54
CA GLN A 66 -8.51 -6.34 1.87
C GLN A 66 -9.66 -5.42 1.44
N PHE A 67 -9.34 -4.24 0.93
CA PHE A 67 -10.33 -3.23 0.60
C PHE A 67 -10.44 -3.01 -0.90
N GLU A 68 -11.66 -2.90 -1.40
CA GLU A 68 -11.89 -2.49 -2.77
C GLU A 68 -11.51 -1.01 -2.96
N PRO A 69 -11.18 -0.59 -4.20
CA PRO A 69 -10.78 0.80 -4.46
C PRO A 69 -11.75 1.86 -3.93
N GLU A 70 -13.03 1.55 -3.90
CA GLU A 70 -14.06 2.45 -3.36
C GLU A 70 -13.85 2.78 -1.88
N GLY A 71 -13.27 1.86 -1.13
CA GLY A 71 -12.96 2.06 0.29
C GLY A 71 -11.62 2.76 0.55
N TRP A 72 -10.81 2.96 -0.48
CA TRP A 72 -9.48 3.55 -0.30
C TRP A 72 -9.53 5.04 0.00
N TYR A 73 -10.49 5.75 -0.57
CA TYR A 73 -10.57 7.21 -0.44
C TYR A 73 -10.63 7.66 1.02
N SER A 74 -11.49 7.05 1.82
CA SER A 74 -11.62 7.40 3.23
C SER A 74 -10.38 7.00 4.06
N ARG A 75 -9.60 6.04 3.58
CA ARG A 75 -8.38 5.60 4.27
C ARG A 75 -7.16 6.44 3.90
N ILE A 76 -7.14 7.00 2.71
CA ILE A 76 -6.08 7.92 2.27
C ILE A 76 -6.41 9.34 2.72
N ASN A 77 -7.67 9.72 2.72
CA ASN A 77 -8.13 11.04 3.12
C ASN A 77 -9.03 10.91 4.37
N PRO A 78 -8.47 11.03 5.58
CA PRO A 78 -9.27 10.92 6.80
C PRO A 78 -10.27 12.06 7.00
N GLU A 79 -10.18 13.13 6.21
CA GLU A 79 -11.12 14.26 6.23
C GLU A 79 -11.87 14.32 4.89
N PRO A 80 -12.76 13.36 4.60
CA PRO A 80 -13.37 13.25 3.28
C PRO A 80 -14.23 14.45 2.87
N GLU A 81 -14.73 15.21 3.82
CA GLU A 81 -15.57 16.37 3.54
C GLU A 81 -14.79 17.54 2.91
N SER A 82 -13.51 17.64 3.18
CA SER A 82 -12.67 18.74 2.66
C SER A 82 -12.11 18.46 1.25
N GLY A 83 -12.24 17.23 0.76
CA GLY A 83 -11.62 16.82 -0.49
C GLY A 83 -10.09 16.77 -0.37
N SER A 84 -9.43 16.03 -1.25
CA SER A 84 -7.98 15.95 -1.24
C SER A 84 -7.44 15.73 -2.65
N PRO A 85 -6.81 16.76 -3.26
CA PRO A 85 -6.14 16.58 -4.54
C PRO A 85 -5.04 15.51 -4.48
N ILE A 86 -4.40 15.34 -3.32
CA ILE A 86 -3.36 14.34 -3.12
C ILE A 86 -3.95 12.94 -3.16
N CYS A 87 -5.07 12.73 -2.48
CA CYS A 87 -5.78 11.45 -2.50
C CYS A 87 -6.23 11.11 -3.92
N ASP A 88 -6.82 12.08 -4.63
CA ASP A 88 -7.25 11.89 -6.01
C ASP A 88 -6.08 11.52 -6.91
N SER A 89 -4.92 12.14 -6.71
CA SER A 89 -3.72 11.85 -7.48
C SER A 89 -3.20 10.44 -7.23
N ILE A 90 -3.21 9.98 -6.00
CA ILE A 90 -2.81 8.61 -5.65
C ILE A 90 -3.77 7.61 -6.30
N MET A 91 -5.08 7.84 -6.15
CA MET A 91 -6.11 6.96 -6.69
C MET A 91 -5.99 6.85 -8.22
N ASP A 92 -5.84 7.98 -8.91
CA ASP A 92 -5.69 8.00 -10.36
C ASP A 92 -4.49 7.19 -10.83
N ARG A 93 -3.34 7.37 -10.19
CA ARG A 93 -2.11 6.69 -10.59
C ARG A 93 -2.20 5.18 -10.39
N ILE A 94 -2.85 4.74 -9.34
CA ILE A 94 -2.98 3.31 -9.07
C ILE A 94 -4.06 2.69 -9.96
N ILE A 95 -5.25 3.26 -9.96
CA ILE A 95 -6.42 2.66 -10.62
C ILE A 95 -6.27 2.66 -12.14
N HIS A 96 -5.81 3.76 -12.73
CA HIS A 96 -5.69 3.88 -14.19
C HIS A 96 -4.50 3.10 -14.78
N ASN A 97 -3.56 2.66 -13.97
CA ASN A 97 -2.35 1.98 -14.43
C ASN A 97 -2.21 0.56 -13.86
N SER A 98 -3.28 -0.03 -13.35
CA SER A 98 -3.20 -1.33 -12.72
C SER A 98 -4.24 -2.32 -13.23
N TYR A 99 -3.91 -3.60 -13.04
CA TYR A 99 -4.85 -4.69 -13.20
C TYR A 99 -5.34 -5.11 -11.83
N GLN A 100 -6.65 -5.29 -11.70
CA GLN A 100 -7.24 -5.71 -10.45
C GLN A 100 -7.47 -7.22 -10.47
N VAL A 101 -6.97 -7.91 -9.45
CA VAL A 101 -7.15 -9.35 -9.29
C VAL A 101 -7.88 -9.59 -7.98
N LEU A 102 -9.05 -10.19 -8.07
CA LEU A 102 -9.81 -10.58 -6.89
C LEU A 102 -9.45 -12.01 -6.52
N VAL A 103 -8.98 -12.20 -5.30
CA VAL A 103 -8.70 -13.53 -4.76
C VAL A 103 -9.79 -13.89 -3.77
N ASP A 104 -10.61 -14.86 -4.15
CA ASP A 104 -11.74 -15.32 -3.33
C ASP A 104 -11.51 -16.81 -3.01
N GLY A 105 -11.46 -17.14 -1.73
CA GLY A 105 -11.25 -18.50 -1.28
C GLY A 105 -12.08 -18.81 -0.05
N LYS A 106 -12.52 -20.07 0.06
CA LYS A 106 -13.38 -20.52 1.17
C LYS A 106 -12.60 -20.60 2.49
N CYS A 107 -11.30 -20.77 2.43
CA CYS A 107 -10.46 -20.78 3.62
C CYS A 107 -9.04 -20.32 3.29
N SER A 108 -8.36 -19.75 4.29
CA SER A 108 -6.97 -19.34 4.14
C SER A 108 -6.04 -20.56 4.10
N MET A 109 -4.80 -20.35 3.66
CA MET A 109 -3.78 -21.40 3.69
C MET A 109 -3.52 -21.89 5.12
N ARG A 110 -3.59 -21.02 6.10
CA ARG A 110 -3.46 -21.38 7.51
C ARG A 110 -4.56 -22.34 7.95
N GLN A 111 -5.79 -22.05 7.59
CA GLN A 111 -6.94 -22.91 7.88
C GLN A 111 -6.80 -24.28 7.21
N ARG A 112 -6.30 -24.31 5.98
CA ARG A 112 -6.06 -25.57 5.27
C ARG A 112 -5.02 -26.44 5.97
N TYR A 113 -3.95 -25.85 6.46
CA TYR A 113 -2.91 -26.58 7.19
C TYR A 113 -3.42 -27.09 8.54
N GLU A 114 -4.20 -26.30 9.25
CA GLU A 114 -4.83 -26.72 10.51
C GLU A 114 -5.78 -27.90 10.30
N LEU A 115 -6.61 -27.84 9.28
CA LEU A 115 -7.50 -28.93 8.93
C LEU A 115 -6.74 -30.23 8.61
N LYS A 116 -5.65 -30.13 7.88
CA LYS A 116 -4.81 -31.29 7.59
C LYS A 116 -4.17 -31.89 8.85
N ALA A 117 -3.73 -31.05 9.77
CA ALA A 117 -3.18 -31.51 11.03
C ALA A 117 -4.22 -32.26 11.85
N GLU A 118 -5.45 -31.77 11.89
CA GLU A 118 -6.57 -32.45 12.57
C GLU A 118 -6.92 -33.79 11.92
N GLU A 119 -6.87 -33.89 10.60
CA GLU A 119 -7.14 -35.14 9.88
C GLU A 119 -6.08 -36.21 10.11
N ILE A 120 -4.86 -35.83 10.44
CA ILE A 120 -3.74 -36.76 10.71
C ILE A 120 -3.81 -37.31 12.13
N GLU A 121 -4.37 -36.60 13.06
CA GLU A 121 -4.59 -37.07 14.43
C GLU A 121 -5.81 -38.00 14.51
#